data_76d7a8a9651633719ab366942a7c9574
#
_entry.id   76d7a8a9651633719ab366942a7c9574
#
_cell.length_a   1.000
_cell.length_b   1.000
_cell.length_c   1.000
_cell.angle_alpha   90.00
_cell.angle_beta   90.00
_cell.angle_gamma   90.00
#
_symmetry.space_group_name_H-M   'P 1'
#
loop_
_entity.id
_entity.type
_entity.pdbx_description
1 polymer ?
#
loop_
_entity_poly.entity_id
_entity_poly.type
_entity_poly.pdbx_seq_one_letter_code
_entity_poly.pdbx_strand_id
1 'polypeptide(L)'
;IGMSRQEVIDHIGTIAKSGTREFFNSLTGDQVKDAHLIGQFGVGFYSAFIIADKVTLNTRSAGLTAAHGIRWESTGEGDYTLETIEKSTRGTEVILHLRNDEDEFLNGMRIRNIIRKYSDHITLPIVMKKEEWSQEESKNKIVDVDETINQANALWARPKNDITVEQYHEFYKHVAHDFDPPLAYLHARVEGKQEYIQLLYIPARAPFDLYDREHRHGIKLYVQRVFIMDDAEKLLPNYLRFVRGVIDSNNLPLNVSREILQESKDIDTIRAGVVKKILSLIEDLSKDENDEDKEK
;
A
#
# COMPACT_ATOMS: atom_id res chain seq x y z
N ILE A 1 -0.39 -10.50 17.52
CA ILE A 1 -0.55 -11.86 18.08
C ILE A 1 0.74 -12.28 18.76
N GLY A 2 1.89 -11.90 18.23
CA GLY A 2 3.21 -12.25 18.71
C GLY A 2 3.66 -13.66 18.29
N MET A 3 4.85 -14.05 18.69
CA MET A 3 5.49 -15.31 18.32
C MET A 3 6.04 -16.04 19.55
N SER A 4 6.03 -17.35 19.49
CA SER A 4 6.78 -18.24 20.39
C SER A 4 8.26 -18.31 19.98
N ARG A 5 9.10 -18.94 20.83
CA ARG A 5 10.53 -19.15 20.52
C ARG A 5 10.73 -19.91 19.20
N GLN A 6 9.96 -20.96 18.99
CA GLN A 6 10.08 -21.78 17.78
C GLN A 6 9.67 -20.98 16.53
N GLU A 7 8.58 -20.23 16.61
CA GLU A 7 8.13 -19.38 15.49
C GLU A 7 9.16 -18.27 15.14
N VAL A 8 9.86 -17.71 16.14
CA VAL A 8 10.96 -16.77 15.87
C VAL A 8 12.10 -17.45 15.12
N ILE A 9 12.52 -18.63 15.55
CA ILE A 9 13.57 -19.42 14.86
C ILE A 9 13.15 -19.71 13.43
N ASP A 10 11.92 -20.19 13.24
CA ASP A 10 11.41 -20.65 11.96
C ASP A 10 11.14 -19.53 10.95
N HIS A 11 10.68 -18.36 11.40
CA HIS A 11 10.23 -17.28 10.51
C HIS A 11 11.17 -16.07 10.48
N ILE A 12 11.87 -15.78 11.59
CA ILE A 12 12.79 -14.65 11.67
C ILE A 12 14.25 -15.12 11.58
N GLY A 13 14.57 -16.28 12.11
CA GLY A 13 15.89 -16.90 12.02
C GLY A 13 16.17 -17.59 10.68
N THR A 14 15.20 -17.65 9.78
CA THR A 14 15.34 -18.32 8.48
C THR A 14 14.96 -17.35 7.35
N ILE A 15 15.92 -17.02 6.48
CA ILE A 15 15.71 -16.12 5.33
C ILE A 15 14.79 -16.79 4.31
N ALA A 16 13.93 -15.97 3.66
CA ALA A 16 13.01 -16.40 2.62
C ALA A 16 11.95 -17.44 3.07
N LYS A 17 11.67 -17.53 4.36
CA LYS A 17 10.56 -18.30 4.91
C LYS A 17 9.42 -17.36 5.31
N SER A 18 8.24 -17.52 4.71
CA SER A 18 7.05 -16.74 5.01
C SER A 18 5.99 -17.60 5.68
N GLY A 19 5.50 -17.18 6.85
CA GLY A 19 4.35 -17.76 7.52
C GLY A 19 3.00 -17.38 6.88
N THR A 20 3.01 -16.55 5.85
CA THR A 20 1.78 -16.05 5.19
C THR A 20 0.94 -17.20 4.61
N ARG A 21 1.57 -18.20 4.00
CA ARG A 21 0.86 -19.37 3.43
C ARG A 21 0.20 -20.20 4.52
N GLU A 22 0.89 -20.44 5.63
CA GLU A 22 0.36 -21.19 6.77
C GLU A 22 -0.80 -20.43 7.43
N PHE A 23 -0.68 -19.12 7.54
CA PHE A 23 -1.74 -18.26 8.03
C PHE A 23 -2.96 -18.30 7.11
N PHE A 24 -2.81 -18.18 5.79
CA PHE A 24 -3.92 -18.34 4.84
C PHE A 24 -4.63 -19.68 4.98
N ASN A 25 -3.90 -20.76 5.16
CA ASN A 25 -4.46 -22.09 5.33
C ASN A 25 -5.24 -22.25 6.66
N SER A 26 -4.98 -21.39 7.64
CA SER A 26 -5.71 -21.37 8.93
C SER A 26 -6.99 -20.53 8.89
N LEU A 27 -7.18 -19.70 7.87
CA LEU A 27 -8.37 -18.89 7.68
C LEU A 27 -9.51 -19.71 7.08
N THR A 28 -10.74 -19.41 7.47
CA THR A 28 -11.95 -20.10 7.00
C THR A 28 -12.98 -19.13 6.45
N GLY A 29 -13.71 -19.55 5.42
CA GLY A 29 -14.84 -18.78 4.87
C GLY A 29 -14.44 -17.42 4.28
N ASP A 30 -15.18 -16.37 4.65
CA ASP A 30 -14.99 -15.01 4.12
C ASP A 30 -13.68 -14.36 4.56
N GLN A 31 -13.08 -14.83 5.67
CA GLN A 31 -11.78 -14.33 6.13
C GLN A 31 -10.66 -14.50 5.10
N VAL A 32 -10.72 -15.55 4.28
CA VAL A 32 -9.75 -15.79 3.20
C VAL A 32 -9.83 -14.72 2.13
N LYS A 33 -11.05 -14.22 1.84
CA LYS A 33 -11.28 -13.20 0.82
C LYS A 33 -10.81 -11.81 1.27
N ASP A 34 -10.86 -11.56 2.59
CA ASP A 34 -10.54 -10.27 3.18
C ASP A 34 -9.07 -10.16 3.61
N ALA A 35 -8.33 -11.26 3.64
CA ALA A 35 -6.94 -11.28 4.06
C ALA A 35 -6.01 -10.89 2.90
N HIS A 36 -5.90 -9.58 2.64
CA HIS A 36 -4.97 -9.01 1.66
C HIS A 36 -3.54 -8.99 2.21
N LEU A 37 -2.89 -10.15 2.31
CA LEU A 37 -1.51 -10.27 2.80
C LEU A 37 -0.53 -10.34 1.63
N ILE A 38 0.45 -9.44 1.62
CA ILE A 38 1.45 -9.34 0.55
C ILE A 38 2.77 -10.09 0.85
N GLY A 39 2.98 -10.53 2.10
CA GLY A 39 4.22 -11.15 2.57
C GLY A 39 4.48 -12.53 2.00
N GLN A 40 4.76 -12.66 0.70
CA GLN A 40 4.94 -13.95 0.02
C GLN A 40 6.37 -14.50 0.08
N PHE A 41 7.38 -13.62 0.10
CA PHE A 41 8.78 -14.00 -0.09
C PHE A 41 9.56 -14.23 1.20
N GLY A 42 9.05 -13.76 2.35
CA GLY A 42 9.74 -13.90 3.65
C GLY A 42 11.05 -13.10 3.77
N VAL A 43 11.23 -12.05 2.96
CA VAL A 43 12.44 -11.22 2.96
C VAL A 43 12.20 -9.78 3.40
N GLY A 44 10.94 -9.33 3.46
CA GLY A 44 10.60 -7.93 3.78
C GLY A 44 11.11 -7.46 5.13
N PHE A 45 11.15 -8.34 6.14
CA PHE A 45 11.69 -8.01 7.46
C PHE A 45 13.16 -7.58 7.39
N TYR A 46 13.96 -8.24 6.56
CA TYR A 46 15.39 -7.97 6.46
C TYR A 46 15.72 -6.64 5.78
N SER A 47 14.76 -5.99 5.12
CA SER A 47 14.96 -4.64 4.60
C SER A 47 15.24 -3.61 5.71
N ALA A 48 14.93 -3.93 6.97
CA ALA A 48 15.29 -3.11 8.13
C ALA A 48 16.80 -2.85 8.21
N PHE A 49 17.65 -3.80 7.78
CA PHE A 49 19.11 -3.65 7.77
C PHE A 49 19.65 -2.69 6.71
N ILE A 50 18.80 -2.18 5.82
CA ILE A 50 19.19 -1.12 4.88
C ILE A 50 19.48 0.17 5.65
N ILE A 51 18.69 0.46 6.70
CA ILE A 51 18.75 1.69 7.48
C ILE A 51 19.27 1.49 8.92
N ALA A 52 19.42 0.24 9.37
CA ALA A 52 19.80 -0.08 10.74
C ALA A 52 21.08 -0.93 10.80
N ASP A 53 21.95 -0.61 11.77
CA ASP A 53 23.13 -1.41 12.07
C ASP A 53 22.80 -2.63 12.92
N LYS A 54 21.69 -2.55 13.66
CA LYS A 54 21.21 -3.61 14.53
C LYS A 54 19.69 -3.58 14.58
N VAL A 55 19.06 -4.75 14.59
CA VAL A 55 17.63 -4.91 14.78
C VAL A 55 17.37 -5.77 16.01
N THR A 56 16.54 -5.26 16.92
CA THR A 56 16.06 -5.99 18.10
C THR A 56 14.57 -6.27 17.91
N LEU A 57 14.16 -7.52 18.07
CA LEU A 57 12.77 -7.95 18.04
C LEU A 57 12.39 -8.55 19.38
N ASN A 58 11.41 -7.95 20.08
CA ASN A 58 10.83 -8.46 21.31
C ASN A 58 9.42 -8.98 21.04
N THR A 59 9.16 -10.24 21.32
CA THR A 59 7.87 -10.84 20.99
C THR A 59 7.37 -11.79 22.06
N ARG A 60 6.07 -11.94 22.20
CA ARG A 60 5.41 -12.95 23.02
C ARG A 60 4.09 -13.37 22.36
N SER A 61 3.93 -14.67 22.14
CA SER A 61 2.69 -15.24 21.63
C SER A 61 1.51 -15.00 22.60
N ALA A 62 0.34 -14.75 22.06
CA ALA A 62 -0.87 -14.50 22.85
C ALA A 62 -1.25 -15.64 23.79
N GLY A 63 -0.91 -16.89 23.46
CA GLY A 63 -1.19 -18.07 24.26
C GLY A 63 -0.19 -18.36 25.41
N LEU A 64 0.88 -17.54 25.52
CA LEU A 64 1.96 -17.78 26.48
C LEU A 64 1.94 -16.75 27.61
N THR A 65 2.49 -17.09 28.78
CA THR A 65 2.64 -16.18 29.92
C THR A 65 3.74 -15.15 29.72
N ALA A 66 3.80 -14.11 30.57
CA ALA A 66 4.79 -13.04 30.51
C ALA A 66 6.26 -13.55 30.52
N ALA A 67 6.53 -14.64 31.21
CA ALA A 67 7.86 -15.25 31.31
C ALA A 67 8.36 -15.91 30.01
N HIS A 68 7.50 -16.00 28.97
CA HIS A 68 7.86 -16.61 27.68
C HIS A 68 8.07 -15.58 26.58
N GLY A 69 8.39 -14.34 26.94
CA GLY A 69 8.86 -13.34 25.98
C GLY A 69 10.20 -13.75 25.38
N ILE A 70 10.40 -13.42 24.10
CA ILE A 70 11.62 -13.71 23.38
C ILE A 70 12.18 -12.41 22.81
N ARG A 71 13.49 -12.20 23.02
CA ARG A 71 14.28 -11.19 22.32
C ARG A 71 15.14 -11.87 21.28
N TRP A 72 15.02 -11.40 20.07
CA TRP A 72 15.91 -11.74 18.96
C TRP A 72 16.70 -10.48 18.60
N GLU A 73 18.00 -10.61 18.38
CA GLU A 73 18.85 -9.51 17.95
C GLU A 73 19.83 -9.97 16.87
N SER A 74 20.05 -9.12 15.87
CA SER A 74 21.04 -9.35 14.82
C SER A 74 21.60 -8.03 14.31
N THR A 75 22.83 -8.08 13.79
CA THR A 75 23.50 -7.01 13.02
C THR A 75 23.39 -7.21 11.51
N GLY A 76 22.69 -8.27 11.06
CA GLY A 76 22.52 -8.57 9.64
C GLY A 76 23.69 -9.33 8.99
N GLU A 77 24.70 -9.74 9.75
CA GLU A 77 25.91 -10.44 9.26
C GLU A 77 25.76 -11.96 9.20
N GLY A 78 24.52 -12.46 9.35
CA GLY A 78 24.22 -13.90 9.28
C GLY A 78 23.98 -14.55 10.64
N ASP A 79 24.40 -13.93 11.73
CA ASP A 79 24.19 -14.42 13.08
C ASP A 79 23.08 -13.65 13.80
N TYR A 80 22.44 -14.32 14.76
CA TYR A 80 21.48 -13.72 15.67
C TYR A 80 21.56 -14.34 17.07
N THR A 81 21.13 -13.57 18.06
CA THR A 81 21.00 -14.06 19.44
C THR A 81 19.53 -14.23 19.80
N LEU A 82 19.24 -15.20 20.67
CA LEU A 82 17.92 -15.45 21.23
C LEU A 82 17.97 -15.54 22.73
N GLU A 83 17.26 -14.63 23.39
CA GLU A 83 17.13 -14.55 24.84
C GLU A 83 15.67 -14.71 25.25
N THR A 84 15.43 -15.40 26.36
CA THR A 84 14.12 -15.38 27.01
C THR A 84 14.01 -14.18 27.93
N ILE A 85 12.99 -13.35 27.74
CA ILE A 85 12.75 -12.15 28.50
C ILE A 85 11.38 -12.16 29.15
N GLU A 86 11.17 -11.35 30.17
CA GLU A 86 9.82 -11.06 30.64
C GLU A 86 9.17 -9.99 29.77
N LYS A 87 7.99 -10.29 29.21
CA LYS A 87 7.22 -9.36 28.38
C LYS A 87 5.75 -9.43 28.79
N SER A 88 5.27 -8.40 29.47
CA SER A 88 3.90 -8.33 30.01
C SER A 88 2.82 -8.30 28.92
N THR A 89 3.09 -7.63 27.80
CA THR A 89 2.16 -7.48 26.67
C THR A 89 2.41 -8.54 25.62
N ARG A 90 1.33 -9.10 25.02
CA ARG A 90 1.42 -9.93 23.82
C ARG A 90 1.78 -9.08 22.60
N GLY A 91 2.26 -9.71 21.55
CA GLY A 91 2.58 -9.04 20.28
C GLY A 91 4.08 -8.94 20.04
N THR A 92 4.43 -8.23 18.99
CA THR A 92 5.80 -8.07 18.53
C THR A 92 6.17 -6.60 18.47
N GLU A 93 7.33 -6.27 18.98
CA GLU A 93 7.98 -4.98 18.90
C GLU A 93 9.26 -5.15 18.09
N VAL A 94 9.49 -4.28 17.12
CA VAL A 94 10.71 -4.26 16.30
C VAL A 94 11.39 -2.91 16.53
N ILE A 95 12.64 -2.95 17.00
CA ILE A 95 13.45 -1.77 17.31
C ILE A 95 14.59 -1.73 16.30
N LEU A 96 14.64 -0.66 15.51
CA LEU A 96 15.70 -0.38 14.56
C LEU A 96 16.73 0.55 15.20
N HIS A 97 17.95 0.09 15.35
CA HIS A 97 19.09 0.93 15.75
C HIS A 97 19.67 1.52 14.47
N LEU A 98 19.26 2.75 14.17
CA LEU A 98 19.56 3.40 12.89
C LEU A 98 21.07 3.65 12.73
N ARG A 99 21.54 3.61 11.49
CA ARG A 99 22.87 4.06 11.11
C ARG A 99 22.99 5.56 11.31
N ASN A 100 24.21 6.05 11.48
CA ASN A 100 24.48 7.46 11.78
C ASN A 100 24.04 8.44 10.70
N ASP A 101 23.84 7.99 9.46
CA ASP A 101 23.41 8.79 8.32
C ASP A 101 21.91 8.65 7.99
N GLU A 102 21.15 7.91 8.82
CA GLU A 102 19.74 7.61 8.61
C GLU A 102 18.80 8.30 9.61
N ASP A 103 19.26 9.38 10.22
CA ASP A 103 18.49 10.15 11.23
C ASP A 103 17.18 10.74 10.69
N GLU A 104 17.03 10.85 9.38
CA GLU A 104 15.77 11.31 8.76
C GLU A 104 14.56 10.44 9.17
N PHE A 105 14.77 9.16 9.46
CA PHE A 105 13.72 8.25 9.92
C PHE A 105 13.33 8.42 11.40
N LEU A 106 13.98 9.28 12.15
CA LEU A 106 13.54 9.72 13.47
C LEU A 106 12.50 10.86 13.38
N ASN A 107 12.32 11.43 12.20
CA ASN A 107 11.35 12.50 11.97
C ASN A 107 9.96 11.93 11.74
N GLY A 108 9.01 12.24 12.63
CA GLY A 108 7.63 11.74 12.56
C GLY A 108 6.90 12.18 11.27
N MET A 109 7.17 13.37 10.74
CA MET A 109 6.59 13.82 9.48
C MET A 109 7.10 12.97 8.29
N ARG A 110 8.39 12.62 8.30
CA ARG A 110 8.98 11.74 7.28
C ARG A 110 8.29 10.37 7.28
N ILE A 111 8.13 9.78 8.46
CA ILE A 111 7.44 8.50 8.62
C ILE A 111 5.98 8.57 8.16
N ARG A 112 5.24 9.62 8.55
CA ARG A 112 3.85 9.83 8.09
C ARG A 112 3.74 9.90 6.57
N ASN A 113 4.67 10.62 5.92
CA ASN A 113 4.69 10.71 4.46
C ASN A 113 4.97 9.36 3.79
N ILE A 114 5.87 8.56 4.34
CA ILE A 114 6.15 7.20 3.86
C ILE A 114 4.90 6.31 4.01
N ILE A 115 4.26 6.33 5.18
CA ILE A 115 3.05 5.56 5.44
C ILE A 115 1.94 5.94 4.44
N ARG A 116 1.67 7.23 4.27
CA ARG A 116 0.65 7.73 3.33
C ARG A 116 0.97 7.36 1.89
N LYS A 117 2.23 7.38 1.50
CA LYS A 117 2.62 7.03 0.14
C LYS A 117 2.46 5.54 -0.16
N TYR A 118 2.94 4.66 0.74
CA TYR A 118 3.10 3.24 0.44
C TYR A 118 2.07 2.33 1.12
N SER A 119 1.43 2.77 2.18
CA SER A 119 0.60 1.94 3.05
C SER A 119 -0.75 2.58 3.42
N ASP A 120 -1.17 3.64 2.70
CA ASP A 120 -2.39 4.38 3.04
C ASP A 120 -3.65 3.50 2.99
N HIS A 121 -3.69 2.56 2.08
CA HIS A 121 -4.87 1.75 1.79
C HIS A 121 -4.81 0.29 2.27
N ILE A 122 -3.78 -0.09 3.02
CA ILE A 122 -3.75 -1.40 3.66
C ILE A 122 -4.83 -1.48 4.73
N THR A 123 -5.40 -2.68 4.94
CA THR A 123 -6.56 -2.87 5.83
C THR A 123 -6.25 -2.73 7.32
N LEU A 124 -4.97 -2.69 7.69
CA LEU A 124 -4.52 -2.55 9.07
C LEU A 124 -4.31 -1.08 9.42
N PRO A 125 -4.85 -0.58 10.54
CA PRO A 125 -4.55 0.77 10.99
C PRO A 125 -3.10 0.89 11.42
N ILE A 126 -2.41 1.90 10.92
CA ILE A 126 -1.06 2.29 11.34
C ILE A 126 -1.23 3.49 12.27
N VAL A 127 -0.81 3.31 13.52
CA VAL A 127 -1.01 4.29 14.58
C VAL A 127 0.34 4.86 15.00
N MET A 128 0.39 6.18 15.16
CA MET A 128 1.54 6.90 15.71
C MET A 128 1.09 7.82 16.84
N LYS A 129 2.01 8.19 17.72
CA LYS A 129 1.75 9.26 18.67
C LYS A 129 1.58 10.59 17.93
N LYS A 130 0.59 11.37 18.34
CA LYS A 130 0.32 12.69 17.79
C LYS A 130 1.45 13.66 18.13
N GLU A 131 1.79 14.51 17.17
CA GLU A 131 2.71 15.63 17.39
C GLU A 131 1.93 16.95 17.38
N GLU A 132 2.13 17.77 18.40
CA GLU A 132 1.53 19.10 18.52
C GLU A 132 2.61 20.16 18.61
N TRP A 133 2.39 21.30 17.97
CA TRP A 133 3.31 22.42 18.04
C TRP A 133 3.29 23.05 19.44
N SER A 134 4.43 23.05 20.13
CA SER A 134 4.60 23.75 21.40
C SER A 134 5.13 25.15 21.13
N GLN A 135 4.35 26.16 21.49
CA GLN A 135 4.78 27.57 21.39
C GLN A 135 5.93 27.88 22.37
N GLU A 136 5.92 27.22 23.55
CA GLU A 136 6.96 27.43 24.57
C GLU A 136 8.33 26.94 24.15
N GLU A 137 8.37 25.76 23.47
CA GLU A 137 9.60 25.13 23.05
C GLU A 137 9.97 25.40 21.58
N SER A 138 9.08 26.07 20.83
CA SER A 138 9.21 26.34 19.38
C SER A 138 9.55 25.08 18.57
N LYS A 139 8.97 23.92 18.97
CA LYS A 139 9.15 22.62 18.29
C LYS A 139 7.91 21.74 18.43
N ASN A 140 7.82 20.71 17.58
CA ASN A 140 6.81 19.68 17.73
C ASN A 140 7.11 18.83 18.97
N LYS A 141 6.07 18.60 19.79
CA LYS A 141 6.11 17.76 20.98
C LYS A 141 5.20 16.56 20.77
N ILE A 142 5.72 15.39 21.09
CA ILE A 142 4.91 14.16 21.09
C ILE A 142 4.00 14.19 22.31
N VAL A 143 2.70 14.06 22.05
CA VAL A 143 1.67 13.94 23.10
C VAL A 143 1.21 12.49 23.22
N ASP A 144 0.73 12.10 24.40
CA ASP A 144 0.27 10.72 24.66
C ASP A 144 -1.16 10.49 24.11
N VAL A 145 -1.34 10.81 22.84
CA VAL A 145 -2.58 10.57 22.08
C VAL A 145 -2.21 9.80 20.83
N ASP A 146 -2.92 8.72 20.59
CA ASP A 146 -2.73 7.91 19.39
C ASP A 146 -3.50 8.50 18.21
N GLU A 147 -2.86 8.58 17.05
CA GLU A 147 -3.43 9.04 15.79
C GLU A 147 -3.25 7.95 14.72
N THR A 148 -4.33 7.59 14.04
CA THR A 148 -4.25 6.71 12.87
C THR A 148 -3.79 7.51 11.66
N ILE A 149 -2.69 7.07 11.04
CA ILE A 149 -2.01 7.82 9.97
C ILE A 149 -2.54 7.46 8.59
N ASN A 150 -2.85 6.17 8.36
CA ASN A 150 -3.37 5.69 7.10
C ASN A 150 -4.90 5.65 7.10
N GLN A 151 -5.50 5.72 5.91
CA GLN A 151 -6.95 5.65 5.77
C GLN A 151 -7.49 4.24 6.05
N ALA A 152 -6.66 3.21 5.95
CA ALA A 152 -7.01 1.79 6.13
C ALA A 152 -8.25 1.34 5.33
N ASN A 153 -8.63 2.12 4.31
CA ASN A 153 -9.78 1.90 3.46
C ASN A 153 -9.47 2.35 2.03
N ALA A 154 -9.61 1.44 1.09
CA ALA A 154 -9.46 1.73 -0.33
C ALA A 154 -10.84 2.02 -0.93
N LEU A 155 -11.10 3.25 -1.36
CA LEU A 155 -12.38 3.64 -1.95
C LEU A 155 -12.78 2.67 -3.09
N TRP A 156 -11.83 2.36 -3.96
CA TRP A 156 -12.07 1.47 -5.11
C TRP A 156 -12.42 0.01 -4.74
N ALA A 157 -12.13 -0.40 -3.50
CA ALA A 157 -12.45 -1.76 -3.04
C ALA A 157 -13.86 -1.88 -2.47
N ARG A 158 -14.53 -0.74 -2.19
CA ARG A 158 -15.91 -0.71 -1.67
C ARG A 158 -16.92 -1.04 -2.77
N PRO A 159 -18.09 -1.59 -2.40
CA PRO A 159 -19.21 -1.71 -3.32
C PRO A 159 -19.60 -0.34 -3.90
N LYS A 160 -19.90 -0.27 -5.20
CA LYS A 160 -20.26 0.99 -5.86
C LYS A 160 -21.44 1.70 -5.21
N ASN A 161 -22.42 0.92 -4.73
CA ASN A 161 -23.63 1.45 -4.10
C ASN A 161 -23.39 2.14 -2.76
N ASP A 162 -22.22 1.89 -2.15
CA ASP A 162 -21.80 2.47 -0.86
C ASP A 162 -20.93 3.71 -1.03
N ILE A 163 -20.72 4.16 -2.27
CA ILE A 163 -19.86 5.29 -2.60
C ILE A 163 -20.71 6.38 -3.25
N THR A 164 -20.67 7.57 -2.68
CA THR A 164 -21.35 8.74 -3.26
C THR A 164 -20.53 9.39 -4.37
N VAL A 165 -21.19 10.17 -5.23
CA VAL A 165 -20.54 10.92 -6.31
C VAL A 165 -19.48 11.87 -5.76
N GLU A 166 -19.78 12.54 -4.63
CA GLU A 166 -18.86 13.43 -3.95
C GLU A 166 -17.59 12.72 -3.50
N GLN A 167 -17.72 11.47 -2.99
CA GLN A 167 -16.56 10.65 -2.60
C GLN A 167 -15.70 10.27 -3.81
N TYR A 168 -16.32 9.98 -4.97
CA TYR A 168 -15.57 9.76 -6.21
C TYR A 168 -14.82 11.03 -6.65
N HIS A 169 -15.44 12.18 -6.57
CA HIS A 169 -14.83 13.46 -6.95
C HIS A 169 -13.68 13.86 -6.01
N GLU A 170 -13.87 13.73 -4.70
CA GLU A 170 -12.80 14.00 -3.74
C GLU A 170 -11.60 13.06 -3.91
N PHE A 171 -11.87 11.79 -4.19
CA PHE A 171 -10.81 10.84 -4.48
C PHE A 171 -10.05 11.20 -5.78
N TYR A 172 -10.77 11.65 -6.81
CA TYR A 172 -10.15 12.15 -8.04
C TYR A 172 -9.20 13.32 -7.76
N LYS A 173 -9.66 14.34 -7.03
CA LYS A 173 -8.84 15.50 -6.69
C LYS A 173 -7.55 15.09 -5.98
N HIS A 174 -7.66 14.12 -5.09
CA HIS A 174 -6.50 13.60 -4.37
C HIS A 174 -5.52 12.84 -5.28
N VAL A 175 -6.02 11.99 -6.18
CA VAL A 175 -5.18 11.13 -7.04
C VAL A 175 -4.60 11.90 -8.22
N ALA A 176 -5.40 12.80 -8.82
CA ALA A 176 -5.02 13.59 -9.99
C ALA A 176 -4.28 14.89 -9.63
N HIS A 177 -4.28 15.28 -8.34
CA HIS A 177 -3.84 16.61 -7.88
C HIS A 177 -4.53 17.74 -8.61
N ASP A 178 -5.83 17.56 -8.91
CA ASP A 178 -6.68 18.50 -9.60
C ASP A 178 -7.66 19.15 -8.62
N PHE A 179 -8.16 20.34 -8.95
CA PHE A 179 -9.13 21.08 -8.13
C PHE A 179 -10.55 20.96 -8.67
N ASP A 180 -10.69 20.71 -9.98
CA ASP A 180 -11.97 20.55 -10.65
C ASP A 180 -12.49 19.10 -10.50
N PRO A 181 -13.79 18.86 -10.59
CA PRO A 181 -14.32 17.50 -10.66
C PRO A 181 -13.95 16.84 -12.01
N PRO A 182 -13.89 15.51 -12.08
CA PRO A 182 -13.65 14.81 -13.34
C PRO A 182 -14.83 14.95 -14.29
N LEU A 183 -14.59 14.88 -15.60
CA LEU A 183 -15.64 14.79 -16.62
C LEU A 183 -16.45 13.49 -16.45
N ALA A 184 -15.72 12.38 -16.26
CA ALA A 184 -16.32 11.07 -16.07
C ALA A 184 -15.40 10.16 -15.27
N TYR A 185 -15.97 9.09 -14.72
CA TYR A 185 -15.20 8.04 -14.06
C TYR A 185 -15.74 6.65 -14.38
N LEU A 186 -14.84 5.69 -14.32
CA LEU A 186 -15.09 4.27 -14.49
C LEU A 186 -14.65 3.51 -13.25
N HIS A 187 -15.59 2.96 -12.49
CA HIS A 187 -15.30 2.04 -11.40
C HIS A 187 -15.74 0.64 -11.82
N ALA A 188 -14.83 -0.32 -11.87
CA ALA A 188 -15.17 -1.69 -12.26
C ALA A 188 -14.27 -2.73 -11.57
N ARG A 189 -14.89 -3.84 -11.19
CA ARG A 189 -14.19 -5.07 -10.82
C ARG A 189 -14.19 -6.00 -12.04
N VAL A 190 -13.04 -6.55 -12.34
CA VAL A 190 -12.85 -7.55 -13.38
C VAL A 190 -12.49 -8.87 -12.70
N GLU A 191 -13.28 -9.88 -12.98
CA GLU A 191 -13.11 -11.24 -12.47
C GLU A 191 -12.73 -12.16 -13.64
N GLY A 192 -11.89 -13.14 -13.39
CA GLY A 192 -11.43 -14.09 -14.40
C GLY A 192 -10.02 -14.59 -14.11
N LYS A 193 -9.26 -14.85 -15.18
CA LYS A 193 -7.86 -15.29 -15.03
C LYS A 193 -7.00 -14.24 -14.33
N GLN A 194 -7.26 -12.97 -14.62
CA GLN A 194 -6.69 -11.81 -13.91
C GLN A 194 -7.81 -11.09 -13.18
N GLU A 195 -7.66 -10.98 -11.87
CA GLU A 195 -8.60 -10.29 -11.01
C GLU A 195 -8.02 -8.93 -10.62
N TYR A 196 -8.74 -7.87 -10.96
CA TYR A 196 -8.36 -6.51 -10.59
C TYR A 196 -9.56 -5.58 -10.46
N ILE A 197 -9.39 -4.54 -9.69
CA ILE A 197 -10.31 -3.44 -9.56
C ILE A 197 -9.68 -2.22 -10.24
N GLN A 198 -10.48 -1.45 -10.93
CA GLN A 198 -10.06 -0.20 -11.54
C GLN A 198 -11.03 0.91 -11.17
N LEU A 199 -10.46 2.05 -10.77
CA LEU A 199 -11.17 3.31 -10.61
C LEU A 199 -10.41 4.36 -11.40
N LEU A 200 -10.93 4.70 -12.57
CA LEU A 200 -10.27 5.54 -13.56
C LEU A 200 -11.11 6.77 -13.84
N TYR A 201 -10.46 7.87 -14.15
CA TYR A 201 -11.08 9.17 -14.36
C TYR A 201 -10.62 9.80 -15.66
N ILE A 202 -11.54 10.46 -16.32
CA ILE A 202 -11.28 11.37 -17.44
C ILE A 202 -11.36 12.79 -16.87
N PRO A 203 -10.27 13.57 -16.90
CA PRO A 203 -10.27 14.98 -16.48
C PRO A 203 -11.28 15.81 -17.28
N ALA A 204 -11.87 16.83 -16.65
CA ALA A 204 -12.78 17.77 -17.34
C ALA A 204 -12.01 18.68 -18.32
N ARG A 205 -10.71 18.86 -18.10
CA ARG A 205 -9.83 19.67 -18.97
C ARG A 205 -8.55 18.87 -19.23
N ALA A 206 -7.91 19.15 -20.37
CA ALA A 206 -6.60 18.59 -20.66
C ALA A 206 -5.62 18.97 -19.54
N PRO A 207 -4.95 18.01 -18.88
CA PRO A 207 -3.95 18.33 -17.87
C PRO A 207 -2.84 19.21 -18.47
N PHE A 208 -2.37 20.17 -17.68
CA PHE A 208 -1.32 21.12 -18.14
C PHE A 208 0.00 20.40 -18.47
N ASP A 209 0.24 19.27 -17.82
CA ASP A 209 1.41 18.39 -18.01
C ASP A 209 1.24 17.35 -19.14
N LEU A 210 0.12 17.42 -19.89
CA LEU A 210 -0.21 16.44 -20.93
C LEU A 210 0.90 16.29 -21.98
N TYR A 211 1.63 17.37 -22.28
CA TYR A 211 2.70 17.40 -23.26
C TYR A 211 4.10 17.31 -22.66
N ASP A 212 4.21 17.27 -21.32
CA ASP A 212 5.46 17.08 -20.64
C ASP A 212 5.91 15.61 -20.80
N ARG A 213 7.15 15.40 -21.25
CA ARG A 213 7.71 14.07 -21.44
C ARG A 213 8.41 13.53 -20.20
N GLU A 214 8.73 14.40 -19.26
CA GLU A 214 9.46 14.05 -18.03
C GLU A 214 8.54 13.76 -16.84
N HIS A 215 7.37 14.45 -16.79
CA HIS A 215 6.38 14.25 -15.73
C HIS A 215 5.21 13.41 -16.25
N ARG A 216 5.24 12.15 -15.93
CA ARG A 216 4.22 11.19 -16.32
C ARG A 216 3.32 10.90 -15.12
N HIS A 217 2.23 11.64 -15.02
CA HIS A 217 1.18 11.36 -14.04
C HIS A 217 0.10 10.50 -14.70
N GLY A 218 0.08 9.24 -14.37
CA GLY A 218 -0.82 8.28 -14.97
C GLY A 218 -1.68 7.54 -13.96
N ILE A 219 -1.67 6.24 -14.09
CA ILE A 219 -2.40 5.33 -13.21
C ILE A 219 -1.46 4.85 -12.11
N LYS A 220 -1.95 4.94 -10.87
CA LYS A 220 -1.29 4.30 -9.72
C LYS A 220 -1.63 2.81 -9.71
N LEU A 221 -0.60 1.98 -9.64
CA LEU A 221 -0.77 0.54 -9.53
C LEU A 221 -0.64 0.10 -8.08
N TYR A 222 -1.60 -0.68 -7.66
CA TYR A 222 -1.60 -1.40 -6.39
C TYR A 222 -1.66 -2.91 -6.65
N VAL A 223 -1.09 -3.68 -5.73
CA VAL A 223 -1.29 -5.12 -5.64
C VAL A 223 -1.70 -5.43 -4.21
N GLN A 224 -2.90 -6.00 -4.05
CA GLN A 224 -3.48 -6.28 -2.73
C GLN A 224 -3.46 -5.04 -1.81
N ARG A 225 -3.85 -3.87 -2.36
CA ARG A 225 -3.90 -2.56 -1.69
C ARG A 225 -2.55 -1.98 -1.26
N VAL A 226 -1.44 -2.63 -1.64
CA VAL A 226 -0.09 -2.10 -1.44
C VAL A 226 0.33 -1.34 -2.68
N PHE A 227 0.76 -0.11 -2.50
CA PHE A 227 1.28 0.72 -3.59
C PHE A 227 2.53 0.09 -4.20
N ILE A 228 2.55 -0.03 -5.53
CA ILE A 228 3.67 -0.58 -6.29
C ILE A 228 4.39 0.53 -7.05
N MET A 229 3.65 1.33 -7.80
CA MET A 229 4.25 2.42 -8.59
C MET A 229 3.22 3.49 -8.96
N ASP A 230 3.71 4.70 -9.13
CA ASP A 230 3.04 5.73 -9.90
C ASP A 230 3.35 5.52 -11.38
N ASP A 231 2.49 6.03 -12.25
CA ASP A 231 2.75 6.07 -13.69
C ASP A 231 3.04 4.70 -14.31
N ALA A 232 2.06 3.83 -14.23
CA ALA A 232 2.14 2.51 -14.85
C ALA A 232 2.02 2.61 -16.38
N GLU A 233 3.05 3.14 -17.06
CA GLU A 233 3.12 3.31 -18.53
C GLU A 233 2.71 2.05 -19.29
N LYS A 234 3.01 0.90 -18.73
CA LYS A 234 2.69 -0.38 -19.36
C LYS A 234 1.20 -0.69 -19.34
N LEU A 235 0.43 -0.05 -18.46
CA LEU A 235 -1.01 -0.28 -18.33
C LEU A 235 -1.85 0.59 -19.26
N LEU A 236 -1.28 1.69 -19.78
CA LEU A 236 -1.96 2.54 -20.76
C LEU A 236 -1.06 2.90 -21.94
N PRO A 237 -1.61 2.99 -23.16
CA PRO A 237 -0.91 3.57 -24.30
C PRO A 237 -0.81 5.10 -24.14
N ASN A 238 0.21 5.69 -24.76
CA ASN A 238 0.49 7.11 -24.67
C ASN A 238 -0.67 8.04 -25.07
N TYR A 239 -1.57 7.60 -25.94
CA TYR A 239 -2.72 8.40 -26.35
C TYR A 239 -3.81 8.50 -25.26
N LEU A 240 -3.75 7.66 -24.20
CA LEU A 240 -4.60 7.73 -23.01
C LEU A 240 -3.89 8.28 -21.78
N ARG A 241 -2.76 8.94 -21.93
CA ARG A 241 -1.95 9.46 -20.81
C ARG A 241 -2.64 10.52 -19.95
N PHE A 242 -3.74 11.09 -20.44
CA PHE A 242 -4.59 12.02 -19.66
C PHE A 242 -5.44 11.32 -18.60
N VAL A 243 -5.66 10.01 -18.72
CA VAL A 243 -6.43 9.23 -17.74
C VAL A 243 -5.70 9.18 -16.40
N ARG A 244 -6.43 9.39 -15.33
CA ARG A 244 -5.94 9.33 -13.95
C ARG A 244 -6.65 8.23 -13.20
N GLY A 245 -6.10 7.80 -12.07
CA GLY A 245 -6.79 6.85 -11.19
C GLY A 245 -5.91 5.72 -10.68
N VAL A 246 -6.56 4.63 -10.33
CA VAL A 246 -5.91 3.48 -9.70
C VAL A 246 -6.34 2.17 -10.36
N ILE A 247 -5.40 1.23 -10.41
CA ILE A 247 -5.65 -0.19 -10.69
C ILE A 247 -5.08 -0.97 -9.52
N ASP A 248 -5.88 -1.88 -8.97
CA ASP A 248 -5.49 -2.76 -7.87
C ASP A 248 -5.71 -4.22 -8.28
N SER A 249 -4.61 -4.95 -8.45
CA SER A 249 -4.65 -6.36 -8.84
C SER A 249 -4.52 -7.27 -7.62
N ASN A 250 -5.30 -8.34 -7.60
CA ASN A 250 -5.21 -9.35 -6.54
C ASN A 250 -4.05 -10.34 -6.77
N ASN A 251 -3.72 -10.61 -8.03
CA ASN A 251 -2.87 -11.72 -8.40
C ASN A 251 -1.74 -11.38 -9.39
N LEU A 252 -1.47 -10.08 -9.62
CA LEU A 252 -0.34 -9.67 -10.45
C LEU A 252 0.98 -10.14 -9.81
N PRO A 253 1.78 -10.95 -10.51
CA PRO A 253 3.04 -11.41 -9.98
C PRO A 253 4.05 -10.27 -9.87
N LEU A 254 4.64 -10.14 -8.69
CA LEU A 254 5.72 -9.21 -8.38
C LEU A 254 7.03 -9.98 -8.19
N ASN A 255 8.15 -9.35 -8.49
CA ASN A 255 9.46 -9.85 -8.07
C ASN A 255 9.70 -9.57 -6.56
N VAL A 256 10.85 -9.98 -6.05
CA VAL A 256 11.22 -9.81 -4.64
C VAL A 256 11.29 -8.33 -4.24
N SER A 257 11.72 -7.44 -5.17
CA SER A 257 11.76 -5.99 -4.95
C SER A 257 10.40 -5.30 -5.12
N ARG A 258 9.33 -6.08 -5.33
CA ARG A 258 7.97 -5.59 -5.60
C ARG A 258 7.84 -4.76 -6.89
N GLU A 259 8.73 -4.98 -7.83
CA GLU A 259 8.61 -4.41 -9.16
C GLU A 259 7.79 -5.34 -10.06
N ILE A 260 7.14 -4.75 -11.06
CA ILE A 260 6.41 -5.52 -12.06
C ILE A 260 7.41 -6.32 -12.89
N LEU A 261 7.14 -7.60 -13.10
CA LEU A 261 7.87 -8.40 -14.09
C LEU A 261 7.66 -7.81 -15.47
N GLN A 262 8.75 -7.32 -16.08
CA GLN A 262 8.72 -6.42 -17.24
C GLN A 262 8.03 -6.98 -18.49
N GLU A 263 7.86 -8.30 -18.59
CA GLU A 263 7.25 -8.98 -19.75
C GLU A 263 6.18 -9.99 -19.26
N SER A 264 5.17 -9.49 -18.55
CA SER A 264 4.10 -10.35 -18.05
C SER A 264 2.90 -10.27 -18.99
N LYS A 265 2.47 -11.42 -19.54
CA LYS A 265 1.18 -11.55 -20.26
C LYS A 265 -0.01 -11.05 -19.45
N ASP A 266 0.15 -11.03 -18.13
CA ASP A 266 -0.88 -10.57 -17.20
C ASP A 266 -1.06 -9.05 -17.30
N ILE A 267 0.04 -8.30 -17.43
CA ILE A 267 0.02 -6.85 -17.68
C ILE A 267 -0.64 -6.53 -19.01
N ASP A 268 -0.29 -7.26 -20.08
CA ASP A 268 -0.91 -7.07 -21.40
C ASP A 268 -2.42 -7.33 -21.36
N THR A 269 -2.84 -8.34 -20.60
CA THR A 269 -4.25 -8.67 -20.41
C THR A 269 -4.99 -7.56 -19.66
N ILE A 270 -4.42 -7.05 -18.57
CA ILE A 270 -4.99 -5.93 -17.81
C ILE A 270 -5.04 -4.69 -18.71
N ARG A 271 -3.96 -4.34 -19.40
CA ARG A 271 -3.89 -3.23 -20.34
C ARG A 271 -4.99 -3.27 -21.40
N ALA A 272 -5.15 -4.41 -22.07
CA ALA A 272 -6.18 -4.57 -23.09
C ALA A 272 -7.59 -4.35 -22.53
N GLY A 273 -7.88 -4.90 -21.34
CA GLY A 273 -9.15 -4.72 -20.66
C GLY A 273 -9.41 -3.27 -20.25
N VAL A 274 -8.41 -2.60 -19.70
CA VAL A 274 -8.47 -1.20 -19.27
C VAL A 274 -8.70 -0.28 -20.47
N VAL A 275 -7.90 -0.42 -21.53
CA VAL A 275 -8.02 0.39 -22.75
C VAL A 275 -9.40 0.24 -23.37
N LYS A 276 -9.90 -1.00 -23.52
CA LYS A 276 -11.23 -1.25 -24.05
C LYS A 276 -12.33 -0.53 -23.26
N LYS A 277 -12.28 -0.58 -21.94
CA LYS A 277 -13.28 0.06 -21.10
C LYS A 277 -13.22 1.60 -21.13
N ILE A 278 -12.00 2.17 -21.18
CA ILE A 278 -11.84 3.63 -21.33
C ILE A 278 -12.38 4.10 -22.68
N LEU A 279 -12.03 3.41 -23.77
CA LEU A 279 -12.55 3.77 -25.09
C LEU A 279 -14.07 3.66 -25.18
N SER A 280 -14.66 2.63 -24.55
CA SER A 280 -16.12 2.52 -24.44
C SER A 280 -16.73 3.69 -23.66
N LEU A 281 -16.13 4.09 -22.54
CA LEU A 281 -16.60 5.24 -21.77
C LEU A 281 -16.55 6.54 -22.60
N ILE A 282 -15.50 6.77 -23.36
CA ILE A 282 -15.36 7.93 -24.25
C ILE A 282 -16.41 7.89 -25.37
N GLU A 283 -16.65 6.71 -25.93
CA GLU A 283 -17.68 6.53 -26.96
C GLU A 283 -19.08 6.81 -26.40
N ASP A 284 -19.39 6.36 -25.18
CA ASP A 284 -20.65 6.63 -24.52
C ASP A 284 -20.84 8.14 -24.25
N LEU A 285 -19.80 8.81 -23.74
CA LEU A 285 -19.81 10.27 -23.56
C LEU A 285 -20.04 11.03 -24.87
N SER A 286 -19.46 10.55 -25.98
CA SER A 286 -19.66 11.20 -27.29
C SER A 286 -21.07 11.07 -27.84
N LYS A 287 -21.83 10.09 -27.36
CA LYS A 287 -23.23 9.83 -27.77
C LYS A 287 -24.24 10.52 -26.85
N ASP A 288 -23.79 11.03 -25.71
CA ASP A 288 -24.67 11.74 -24.78
C ASP A 288 -25.15 13.05 -25.45
N GLU A 289 -26.48 13.25 -25.49
CA GLU A 289 -27.10 14.37 -26.21
C GLU A 289 -27.02 15.70 -25.46
N ASN A 290 -26.45 15.71 -24.25
CA ASN A 290 -26.27 16.94 -23.49
C ASN A 290 -25.14 17.78 -24.11
N ASP A 291 -25.53 18.91 -24.72
CA ASP A 291 -24.61 19.84 -25.40
C ASP A 291 -23.49 20.37 -24.50
N GLU A 292 -23.69 20.44 -23.18
CA GLU A 292 -22.66 20.90 -22.23
C GLU A 292 -21.47 19.92 -22.09
N ASP A 293 -21.68 18.63 -22.33
CA ASP A 293 -20.62 17.61 -22.22
C ASP A 293 -19.89 17.36 -23.54
N LYS A 294 -20.41 17.86 -24.66
CA LYS A 294 -19.79 17.77 -25.99
C LYS A 294 -18.71 18.84 -26.23
N GLU A 295 -18.75 19.96 -25.51
CA GLU A 295 -17.77 21.05 -25.64
C GLU A 295 -16.53 20.87 -24.74
N LYS A 296 -16.52 19.87 -23.86
CA LYS A 296 -15.41 19.52 -22.96
C LYS A 296 -14.58 18.36 -23.49
#